data_c968c4dfc0d2320c97bf08dbd66fd930
#
_entry.id   c968c4dfc0d2320c97bf08dbd66fd930
#
_cell.length_a   1.000
_cell.length_b   1.000
_cell.length_c   1.000
_cell.angle_alpha   90.00
_cell.angle_beta   90.00
_cell.angle_gamma   90.00
#
_symmetry.space_group_name_H-M   'P 1'
#
loop_
_entity.id
_entity.type
_entity.pdbx_description
1 polymer ?
#
loop_
_entity_poly.entity_id
_entity_poly.type
_entity_poly.pdbx_seq_one_letter_code
_entity_poly.pdbx_strand_id
1 'polypeptide(L)'
;TFKSKNGAYVREHFFGRYPETAALVADMTDDEIWALRRGGHDSEKLYAAFHKAQTAGKPVVILAHMVKGYKIPEAESKNTAHQSKKMSLESLKSFRDHFQLDIKDEDIPNYPYITFPEGSEEYNYLHGRRKALNGYLPKRLPKFTTEFKVPSLEEFAPLLEEQARPISTTMAFVRFLNTLLKDKDIGKQIVPIVADEARTFGMEGLFRQIGIYNPHGQNYVPSDRDLVAYYREAKDGQVLQEGINELGAASSWLAAANSYSVNNLPMIPFFIYYSMFGFQRVGDLMWAAGDQLARGFMIGGTSGRTTLNGEGLQHEDGHSHIQSLVIPNCVSYDPAYVYEVAVILQDGINRMYGEKQEDVFYYITTLNETYEQPAMPKGAEEGIRKGIYKFETVEAKGDKGHVQLLGSGAIFRHVREAAQILANEYGVSSDVYSVPSFTEVAREGADAVRWNMLHPTEKARVPYIAQVMNDAPAVAATDYMKLFAEQVRAFIPAQSYHVLGTDGFGRSDSRENLREHFEVDARYVVVAALHELAKQGKFDAKVVADAIAKFGLKTEILNPLYA
;
A
#
# COMPACT_ATOMS: atom_id res chain seq x y z
N THR A 1 23.99 19.32 -27.61
CA THR A 1 24.99 20.29 -28.17
C THR A 1 25.08 20.17 -29.68
N PHE A 2 25.28 18.97 -30.24
CA PHE A 2 25.51 18.82 -31.68
C PHE A 2 24.37 19.39 -32.54
N LYS A 3 23.12 19.14 -32.16
CA LYS A 3 21.96 19.61 -32.93
C LYS A 3 21.63 21.10 -32.74
N SER A 4 22.25 21.77 -31.78
CA SER A 4 22.16 23.24 -31.59
C SER A 4 23.25 24.03 -32.30
N LYS A 5 24.08 23.35 -33.08
CA LYS A 5 25.18 23.92 -33.85
C LYS A 5 24.90 23.73 -35.37
N ASN A 6 25.91 23.44 -36.16
CA ASN A 6 25.80 23.22 -37.61
C ASN A 6 26.56 21.96 -38.04
N GLY A 7 26.53 21.64 -39.32
CA GLY A 7 27.19 20.46 -39.87
C GLY A 7 28.69 20.48 -39.74
N ALA A 8 29.34 21.65 -39.91
CA ALA A 8 30.79 21.81 -39.71
C ALA A 8 31.20 21.44 -38.28
N TYR A 9 30.44 21.90 -37.27
CA TYR A 9 30.68 21.55 -35.87
C TYR A 9 30.50 20.04 -35.62
N VAL A 10 29.48 19.41 -36.24
CA VAL A 10 29.25 17.96 -36.15
C VAL A 10 30.38 17.18 -36.81
N ARG A 11 30.84 17.62 -37.96
CA ARG A 11 32.00 17.03 -38.66
C ARG A 11 33.24 17.01 -37.74
N GLU A 12 33.56 18.15 -37.16
CA GLU A 12 34.77 18.30 -36.34
C GLU A 12 34.65 17.56 -34.99
N HIS A 13 33.58 17.84 -34.22
CA HIS A 13 33.51 17.44 -32.82
C HIS A 13 32.80 16.11 -32.58
N PHE A 14 32.09 15.54 -33.56
CA PHE A 14 31.49 14.22 -33.47
C PHE A 14 32.23 13.21 -34.37
N PHE A 15 32.17 13.38 -35.66
CA PHE A 15 32.79 12.45 -36.60
C PHE A 15 34.31 12.51 -36.56
N GLY A 16 34.90 13.69 -36.41
CA GLY A 16 36.32 13.92 -36.35
C GLY A 16 37.04 13.43 -35.09
N ARG A 17 36.31 12.89 -34.12
CA ARG A 17 36.92 12.33 -32.90
C ARG A 17 37.76 11.08 -33.15
N TYR A 18 37.40 10.30 -34.16
CA TYR A 18 38.07 9.06 -34.52
C TYR A 18 38.21 8.98 -36.03
N PRO A 19 39.39 8.49 -36.55
CA PRO A 19 39.62 8.36 -37.99
C PRO A 19 38.53 7.56 -38.71
N GLU A 20 38.02 6.50 -38.09
CA GLU A 20 36.99 5.62 -38.66
C GLU A 20 35.69 6.35 -38.86
N THR A 21 35.28 7.19 -37.90
CA THR A 21 34.03 7.97 -38.03
C THR A 21 34.20 9.15 -38.97
N ALA A 22 35.39 9.77 -39.01
CA ALA A 22 35.70 10.83 -39.97
C ALA A 22 35.62 10.34 -41.42
N ALA A 23 36.10 9.12 -41.68
CA ALA A 23 36.02 8.47 -42.99
C ALA A 23 34.59 8.28 -43.49
N LEU A 24 33.62 8.03 -42.59
CA LEU A 24 32.20 7.85 -42.96
C LEU A 24 31.55 9.10 -43.56
N VAL A 25 32.11 10.27 -43.30
CA VAL A 25 31.55 11.56 -43.75
C VAL A 25 32.51 12.34 -44.59
N ALA A 26 33.60 11.71 -45.10
CA ALA A 26 34.64 12.38 -45.86
C ALA A 26 34.11 13.08 -47.12
N ASP A 27 33.20 12.41 -47.82
CA ASP A 27 32.63 12.90 -49.07
C ASP A 27 31.28 13.65 -48.87
N MET A 28 30.80 13.81 -47.63
CA MET A 28 29.58 14.54 -47.36
C MET A 28 29.86 16.04 -47.17
N THR A 29 28.96 16.86 -47.65
CA THR A 29 28.93 18.29 -47.33
C THR A 29 28.49 18.52 -45.89
N ASP A 30 28.72 19.70 -45.34
CA ASP A 30 28.27 20.05 -43.99
C ASP A 30 26.76 20.08 -43.88
N ASP A 31 26.06 20.46 -44.95
CA ASP A 31 24.58 20.43 -44.98
C ASP A 31 24.04 18.99 -44.97
N GLU A 32 24.69 18.08 -45.70
CA GLU A 32 24.34 16.66 -45.67
C GLU A 32 24.58 16.05 -44.28
N ILE A 33 25.72 16.37 -43.64
CA ILE A 33 25.97 15.96 -42.26
C ILE A 33 24.93 16.52 -41.30
N TRP A 34 24.53 17.78 -41.51
CA TRP A 34 23.48 18.40 -40.71
C TRP A 34 22.11 17.76 -40.92
N ALA A 35 21.83 17.31 -42.13
CA ALA A 35 20.58 16.61 -42.49
C ALA A 35 20.46 15.18 -41.92
N LEU A 36 21.58 14.59 -41.44
CA LEU A 36 21.55 13.25 -40.82
C LEU A 36 20.56 13.20 -39.67
N ARG A 37 19.65 12.23 -39.76
CA ARG A 37 18.60 12.03 -38.76
C ARG A 37 19.08 11.10 -37.64
N ARG A 38 18.66 11.39 -36.41
CA ARG A 38 18.74 10.42 -35.30
C ARG A 38 17.63 9.39 -35.45
N GLY A 39 17.93 8.12 -35.17
CA GLY A 39 16.98 7.03 -35.35
C GLY A 39 15.63 7.23 -34.61
N GLY A 40 15.65 7.89 -33.45
CA GLY A 40 14.44 8.17 -32.67
C GLY A 40 13.50 9.22 -33.26
N HIS A 41 13.94 9.97 -34.30
CA HIS A 41 13.09 10.89 -35.07
C HIS A 41 12.89 10.45 -36.53
N ASP A 42 13.30 9.24 -36.85
CA ASP A 42 13.12 8.62 -38.16
C ASP A 42 11.89 7.71 -38.11
N SER A 43 10.80 8.14 -38.75
CA SER A 43 9.52 7.43 -38.70
C SER A 43 9.59 6.03 -39.33
N GLU A 44 10.38 5.84 -40.39
CA GLU A 44 10.55 4.55 -41.06
C GLU A 44 11.30 3.56 -40.16
N LYS A 45 12.39 4.00 -39.53
CA LYS A 45 13.15 3.16 -38.58
C LYS A 45 12.34 2.80 -37.33
N LEU A 46 11.58 3.76 -36.79
CA LEU A 46 10.70 3.50 -35.67
C LEU A 46 9.61 2.49 -36.06
N TYR A 47 8.94 2.70 -37.20
CA TYR A 47 7.95 1.77 -37.70
C TYR A 47 8.53 0.36 -37.87
N ALA A 48 9.68 0.22 -38.54
CA ALA A 48 10.34 -1.07 -38.73
C ALA A 48 10.72 -1.74 -37.42
N ALA A 49 11.20 -0.97 -36.42
CA ALA A 49 11.55 -1.49 -35.10
C ALA A 49 10.31 -2.02 -34.36
N PHE A 50 9.23 -1.24 -34.33
CA PHE A 50 7.96 -1.67 -33.72
C PHE A 50 7.36 -2.87 -34.45
N HIS A 51 7.36 -2.89 -35.78
CA HIS A 51 6.87 -4.01 -36.55
C HIS A 51 7.64 -5.31 -36.24
N LYS A 52 8.98 -5.23 -36.20
CA LYS A 52 9.82 -6.39 -35.86
C LYS A 52 9.63 -6.85 -34.40
N ALA A 53 9.38 -5.92 -33.48
CA ALA A 53 9.14 -6.23 -32.08
C ALA A 53 7.90 -7.12 -31.89
N GLN A 54 6.84 -6.94 -32.70
CA GLN A 54 5.60 -7.73 -32.61
C GLN A 54 5.79 -9.22 -32.89
N THR A 55 6.82 -9.58 -33.65
CA THR A 55 7.09 -10.99 -34.04
C THR A 55 8.32 -11.58 -33.36
N ALA A 56 8.90 -10.88 -32.39
CA ALA A 56 10.15 -11.31 -31.73
C ALA A 56 9.97 -12.54 -30.81
N GLY A 57 8.75 -12.88 -30.40
CA GLY A 57 8.46 -14.00 -29.49
C GLY A 57 8.97 -13.84 -28.07
N LYS A 58 9.40 -12.64 -27.69
CA LYS A 58 9.92 -12.25 -26.37
C LYS A 58 9.76 -10.76 -26.15
N PRO A 59 9.84 -10.27 -24.88
CA PRO A 59 9.83 -8.85 -24.58
C PRO A 59 10.92 -8.11 -25.33
N VAL A 60 10.59 -6.94 -25.91
CA VAL A 60 11.50 -6.09 -26.67
C VAL A 60 11.52 -4.69 -26.08
N VAL A 61 12.71 -4.16 -25.83
CA VAL A 61 12.92 -2.77 -25.44
C VAL A 61 13.53 -2.01 -26.63
N ILE A 62 12.87 -0.94 -27.05
CA ILE A 62 13.35 -0.07 -28.14
C ILE A 62 13.94 1.20 -27.53
N LEU A 63 15.26 1.37 -27.63
CA LEU A 63 15.96 2.57 -27.18
C LEU A 63 15.95 3.62 -28.29
N ALA A 64 14.98 4.55 -28.24
CA ALA A 64 14.84 5.61 -29.22
C ALA A 64 15.70 6.83 -28.84
N HIS A 65 16.78 7.08 -29.58
CA HIS A 65 17.61 8.26 -29.37
C HIS A 65 16.97 9.50 -30.00
N MET A 66 16.40 10.36 -29.16
CA MET A 66 15.66 11.56 -29.56
C MET A 66 16.36 12.86 -29.13
N VAL A 67 15.82 13.98 -29.59
CA VAL A 67 16.24 15.34 -29.21
C VAL A 67 15.05 16.04 -28.54
N LYS A 68 15.23 16.56 -27.34
CA LYS A 68 14.19 17.33 -26.66
C LYS A 68 13.94 18.66 -27.39
N GLY A 69 12.67 19.01 -27.56
CA GLY A 69 12.26 20.20 -28.30
C GLY A 69 12.48 20.07 -29.81
N TYR A 70 12.45 18.83 -30.35
CA TYR A 70 12.69 18.55 -31.77
C TYR A 70 11.84 19.45 -32.67
N LYS A 71 12.49 20.15 -33.61
CA LYS A 71 11.88 21.09 -34.56
C LYS A 71 11.19 22.31 -33.95
N ILE A 72 11.49 22.62 -32.68
CA ILE A 72 11.11 23.89 -32.07
C ILE A 72 12.35 24.78 -32.02
N PRO A 73 12.50 25.81 -32.87
CA PRO A 73 13.74 26.54 -33.07
C PRO A 73 14.36 27.12 -31.78
N GLU A 74 13.52 27.58 -30.87
CA GLU A 74 13.97 28.17 -29.59
C GLU A 74 14.28 27.14 -28.51
N ALA A 75 13.86 25.87 -28.66
CA ALA A 75 13.98 24.84 -27.64
C ALA A 75 14.85 23.64 -28.06
N GLU A 76 15.00 23.36 -29.37
CA GLU A 76 15.66 22.15 -29.85
C GLU A 76 17.09 22.04 -29.32
N SER A 77 17.37 20.94 -28.61
CA SER A 77 18.69 20.62 -28.00
C SER A 77 19.19 21.60 -26.95
N LYS A 78 18.41 22.56 -26.50
CA LYS A 78 18.81 23.52 -25.49
C LYS A 78 18.50 23.03 -24.09
N ASN A 79 19.33 23.38 -23.12
CA ASN A 79 19.08 23.05 -21.70
C ASN A 79 17.80 23.70 -21.17
N THR A 80 17.43 24.85 -21.72
CA THR A 80 16.19 25.58 -21.38
C THR A 80 14.92 24.94 -21.94
N ALA A 81 15.01 23.95 -22.81
CA ALA A 81 13.85 23.30 -23.42
C ALA A 81 12.83 22.77 -22.41
N HIS A 82 13.30 22.31 -21.23
CA HIS A 82 12.42 21.83 -20.16
C HIS A 82 11.61 22.93 -19.50
N GLN A 83 12.13 24.16 -19.49
CA GLN A 83 11.52 25.31 -18.83
C GLN A 83 10.70 26.18 -19.81
N SER A 84 10.77 25.89 -21.11
CA SER A 84 10.03 26.61 -22.16
C SER A 84 8.54 26.27 -22.07
N LYS A 85 7.77 27.08 -21.34
CA LYS A 85 6.32 26.87 -21.14
C LYS A 85 5.46 27.47 -22.26
N LYS A 86 6.00 28.42 -23.03
CA LYS A 86 5.33 29.07 -24.15
C LYS A 86 6.26 29.07 -25.35
N MET A 87 5.70 28.79 -26.53
CA MET A 87 6.39 28.93 -27.80
C MET A 87 5.99 30.26 -28.45
N SER A 88 6.91 30.89 -29.14
CA SER A 88 6.59 32.04 -29.97
C SER A 88 5.69 31.64 -31.15
N LEU A 89 4.91 32.59 -31.65
CA LEU A 89 4.08 32.36 -32.85
C LEU A 89 4.93 31.91 -34.05
N GLU A 90 6.13 32.45 -34.19
CA GLU A 90 7.07 32.08 -35.24
C GLU A 90 7.53 30.63 -35.11
N SER A 91 7.85 30.19 -33.90
CA SER A 91 8.20 28.80 -33.64
C SER A 91 7.05 27.83 -33.92
N LEU A 92 5.82 28.23 -33.57
CA LEU A 92 4.62 27.44 -33.88
C LEU A 92 4.38 27.31 -35.39
N LYS A 93 4.56 28.40 -36.14
CA LYS A 93 4.50 28.38 -37.61
C LYS A 93 5.56 27.47 -38.21
N SER A 94 6.80 27.61 -37.78
CA SER A 94 7.92 26.76 -38.21
C SER A 94 7.66 25.27 -37.92
N PHE A 95 7.09 24.96 -36.76
CA PHE A 95 6.71 23.59 -36.39
C PHE A 95 5.60 23.07 -37.30
N ARG A 96 4.50 23.83 -37.49
CA ARG A 96 3.42 23.50 -38.41
C ARG A 96 3.92 23.22 -39.83
N ASP A 97 4.75 24.10 -40.36
CA ASP A 97 5.26 24.00 -41.72
C ASP A 97 6.17 22.77 -41.90
N HIS A 98 7.02 22.50 -40.88
CA HIS A 98 7.88 21.33 -40.91
C HIS A 98 7.11 20.00 -40.95
N PHE A 99 6.02 19.93 -40.18
CA PHE A 99 5.18 18.73 -40.11
C PHE A 99 4.02 18.76 -41.10
N GLN A 100 3.95 19.80 -41.97
CA GLN A 100 2.91 19.96 -43.00
C GLN A 100 1.49 19.85 -42.41
N LEU A 101 1.28 20.46 -41.24
CA LEU A 101 -0.02 20.45 -40.59
C LEU A 101 -0.96 21.45 -41.26
N ASP A 102 -2.18 21.02 -41.62
CA ASP A 102 -3.19 21.87 -42.22
C ASP A 102 -3.84 22.79 -41.19
N ILE A 103 -3.12 23.83 -40.78
CA ILE A 103 -3.57 24.87 -39.85
C ILE A 103 -3.31 26.23 -40.47
N LYS A 104 -4.32 27.07 -40.58
CA LYS A 104 -4.16 28.44 -41.04
C LYS A 104 -3.41 29.28 -40.02
N ASP A 105 -2.72 30.31 -40.50
CA ASP A 105 -1.95 31.23 -39.65
C ASP A 105 -2.79 31.87 -38.54
N GLU A 106 -4.04 32.21 -38.85
CA GLU A 106 -5.03 32.82 -37.94
C GLU A 106 -5.47 31.87 -36.80
N ASP A 107 -5.43 30.57 -37.05
CA ASP A 107 -5.86 29.55 -36.08
C ASP A 107 -4.74 29.05 -35.15
N ILE A 108 -3.47 29.24 -35.51
CA ILE A 108 -2.32 28.80 -34.72
C ILE A 108 -2.39 29.26 -33.25
N PRO A 109 -2.74 30.52 -32.92
CA PRO A 109 -2.81 30.97 -31.53
C PRO A 109 -3.85 30.23 -30.67
N ASN A 110 -4.84 29.60 -31.31
CA ASN A 110 -5.94 28.90 -30.65
C ASN A 110 -5.64 27.42 -30.42
N TYR A 111 -4.47 26.91 -30.85
CA TYR A 111 -4.05 25.51 -30.70
C TYR A 111 -5.14 24.49 -31.15
N PRO A 112 -5.63 24.55 -32.40
CA PRO A 112 -6.72 23.72 -32.85
C PRO A 112 -6.33 22.24 -32.80
N TYR A 113 -7.30 21.38 -32.44
CA TYR A 113 -7.14 19.94 -32.58
C TYR A 113 -7.17 19.54 -34.06
N ILE A 114 -6.18 18.75 -34.47
CA ILE A 114 -6.09 18.23 -35.82
C ILE A 114 -6.69 16.82 -35.84
N THR A 115 -7.63 16.60 -36.74
CA THR A 115 -8.20 15.29 -37.02
C THR A 115 -8.08 15.01 -38.52
N PHE A 116 -7.88 13.77 -38.88
CA PHE A 116 -7.93 13.37 -40.27
C PHE A 116 -9.38 13.45 -40.76
N PRO A 117 -9.63 14.01 -41.96
CA PRO A 117 -10.96 14.04 -42.55
C PRO A 117 -11.57 12.64 -42.66
N GLU A 118 -12.85 12.50 -42.34
CA GLU A 118 -13.54 11.22 -42.49
C GLU A 118 -13.47 10.73 -43.93
N GLY A 119 -13.08 9.47 -44.11
CA GLY A 119 -12.89 8.87 -45.43
C GLY A 119 -11.52 9.08 -46.07
N SER A 120 -10.61 9.91 -45.48
CA SER A 120 -9.23 10.00 -45.95
C SER A 120 -8.49 8.67 -45.78
N GLU A 121 -7.36 8.51 -46.45
CA GLU A 121 -6.53 7.31 -46.34
C GLU A 121 -6.02 7.13 -44.93
N GLU A 122 -5.54 8.19 -44.30
CA GLU A 122 -5.03 8.21 -42.91
C GLU A 122 -6.13 7.86 -41.90
N TYR A 123 -7.32 8.44 -42.08
CA TYR A 123 -8.49 8.13 -41.25
C TYR A 123 -8.85 6.64 -41.35
N ASN A 124 -8.97 6.13 -42.56
CA ASN A 124 -9.33 4.73 -42.80
C ASN A 124 -8.26 3.77 -42.25
N TYR A 125 -6.99 4.08 -42.45
CA TYR A 125 -5.88 3.29 -41.89
C TYR A 125 -5.91 3.28 -40.35
N LEU A 126 -5.97 4.43 -39.71
CA LEU A 126 -6.00 4.55 -38.25
C LEU A 126 -7.17 3.77 -37.66
N HIS A 127 -8.37 4.02 -38.13
CA HIS A 127 -9.58 3.37 -37.63
C HIS A 127 -9.63 1.88 -37.94
N GLY A 128 -9.15 1.46 -39.12
CA GLY A 128 -9.03 0.04 -39.49
C GLY A 128 -8.08 -0.72 -38.54
N ARG A 129 -6.90 -0.15 -38.23
CA ARG A 129 -5.95 -0.73 -37.30
C ARG A 129 -6.53 -0.81 -35.88
N ARG A 130 -7.23 0.24 -35.43
CA ARG A 130 -7.88 0.26 -34.11
C ARG A 130 -8.99 -0.78 -33.99
N LYS A 131 -9.82 -0.93 -35.00
CA LYS A 131 -10.87 -1.98 -35.05
C LYS A 131 -10.27 -3.38 -34.97
N ALA A 132 -9.16 -3.63 -35.67
CA ALA A 132 -8.45 -4.91 -35.62
C ALA A 132 -7.89 -5.25 -34.23
N LEU A 133 -7.68 -4.24 -33.38
CA LEU A 133 -7.24 -4.37 -31.99
C LEU A 133 -8.40 -4.31 -30.98
N ASN A 134 -9.62 -4.61 -31.40
CA ASN A 134 -10.84 -4.58 -30.58
C ASN A 134 -11.24 -3.19 -30.05
N GLY A 135 -10.86 -2.12 -30.73
CA GLY A 135 -11.31 -0.77 -30.43
C GLY A 135 -10.22 0.19 -29.97
N TYR A 136 -10.67 1.31 -29.40
CA TYR A 136 -9.77 2.40 -29.01
C TYR A 136 -9.20 2.19 -27.61
N LEU A 137 -7.89 2.46 -27.44
CA LEU A 137 -7.21 2.36 -26.16
C LEU A 137 -6.95 3.75 -25.55
N PRO A 138 -6.85 3.79 -24.22
CA PRO A 138 -7.35 2.80 -23.27
C PRO A 138 -8.86 2.98 -23.05
N LYS A 139 -9.65 1.94 -23.29
CA LYS A 139 -11.03 1.92 -22.80
C LYS A 139 -11.02 1.38 -21.39
N ARG A 140 -10.91 2.26 -20.42
CA ARG A 140 -10.98 1.91 -19.00
C ARG A 140 -12.41 1.97 -18.53
N LEU A 141 -12.83 0.97 -17.76
CA LEU A 141 -14.13 0.93 -17.12
C LEU A 141 -14.00 1.45 -15.69
N PRO A 142 -14.86 2.40 -15.25
CA PRO A 142 -14.89 2.83 -13.86
C PRO A 142 -15.42 1.72 -12.93
N LYS A 143 -16.27 0.85 -13.48
CA LYS A 143 -16.84 -0.32 -12.80
C LYS A 143 -16.86 -1.50 -13.77
N PHE A 144 -16.60 -2.70 -13.26
CA PHE A 144 -16.82 -3.92 -14.04
C PHE A 144 -18.33 -4.23 -14.12
N THR A 145 -18.73 -4.94 -15.16
CA THR A 145 -20.12 -5.30 -15.44
C THR A 145 -20.37 -6.81 -15.41
N THR A 146 -19.31 -7.60 -15.27
CA THR A 146 -19.40 -9.05 -15.09
C THR A 146 -20.03 -9.38 -13.75
N GLU A 147 -20.77 -10.47 -13.68
CA GLU A 147 -21.34 -10.94 -12.42
C GLU A 147 -20.23 -11.30 -11.43
N PHE A 148 -20.38 -10.83 -10.20
CA PHE A 148 -19.47 -11.12 -9.10
C PHE A 148 -20.26 -11.30 -7.82
N LYS A 149 -20.14 -12.46 -7.17
CA LYS A 149 -20.83 -12.77 -5.93
C LYS A 149 -19.90 -12.52 -4.75
N VAL A 150 -20.18 -11.48 -3.98
CA VAL A 150 -19.45 -11.20 -2.73
C VAL A 150 -19.77 -12.27 -1.70
N PRO A 151 -18.77 -12.97 -1.12
CA PRO A 151 -19.01 -13.91 -0.02
C PRO A 151 -19.53 -13.18 1.21
N SER A 152 -20.49 -13.79 1.89
CA SER A 152 -21.03 -13.24 3.13
C SER A 152 -20.08 -13.50 4.31
N LEU A 153 -20.28 -12.77 5.43
CA LEU A 153 -19.45 -12.97 6.62
C LEU A 153 -19.71 -14.36 7.26
N GLU A 154 -20.89 -14.94 7.09
CA GLU A 154 -21.25 -16.27 7.57
C GLU A 154 -20.39 -17.39 6.95
N GLU A 155 -19.87 -17.20 5.76
CA GLU A 155 -18.95 -18.16 5.13
C GLU A 155 -17.62 -18.28 5.89
N PHE A 156 -17.31 -17.28 6.70
CA PHE A 156 -16.14 -17.23 7.57
C PHE A 156 -16.47 -17.45 9.05
N ALA A 157 -17.66 -17.94 9.38
CA ALA A 157 -18.12 -18.14 10.76
C ALA A 157 -17.09 -18.83 11.70
N PRO A 158 -16.32 -19.85 11.27
CA PRO A 158 -15.30 -20.45 12.13
C PRO A 158 -14.19 -19.49 12.58
N LEU A 159 -14.01 -18.36 11.90
CA LEU A 159 -13.04 -17.32 12.30
C LEU A 159 -13.64 -16.30 13.26
N LEU A 160 -14.98 -16.28 13.43
CA LEU A 160 -15.67 -15.38 14.34
C LEU A 160 -15.82 -15.97 15.75
N GLU A 161 -15.62 -17.27 15.90
CA GLU A 161 -15.72 -18.01 17.14
C GLU A 161 -14.39 -18.09 17.88
N GLU A 162 -14.44 -18.45 19.17
CA GLU A 162 -13.25 -18.73 19.96
C GLU A 162 -12.44 -19.88 19.33
N GLN A 163 -11.14 -19.67 19.19
CA GLN A 163 -10.28 -20.69 18.61
C GLN A 163 -9.83 -21.71 19.66
N ALA A 164 -9.97 -23.00 19.34
CA ALA A 164 -9.60 -24.08 20.24
C ALA A 164 -8.10 -24.14 20.63
N ARG A 165 -7.27 -23.42 19.92
CA ARG A 165 -5.82 -23.31 20.16
C ARG A 165 -5.33 -21.91 19.85
N PRO A 166 -4.26 -21.44 20.52
CA PRO A 166 -3.60 -20.20 20.16
C PRO A 166 -3.18 -20.20 18.69
N ILE A 167 -3.54 -19.17 17.96
CA ILE A 167 -3.08 -18.96 16.59
C ILE A 167 -2.70 -17.49 16.37
N SER A 168 -1.97 -17.23 15.29
CA SER A 168 -1.57 -15.88 14.88
C SER A 168 -2.56 -15.26 13.90
N THR A 169 -2.52 -13.94 13.75
CA THR A 169 -3.32 -13.25 12.71
C THR A 169 -2.85 -13.58 11.30
N THR A 170 -1.57 -13.93 11.10
CA THR A 170 -1.10 -14.50 9.82
C THR A 170 -1.85 -15.79 9.48
N MET A 171 -2.02 -16.70 10.45
CA MET A 171 -2.79 -17.92 10.23
C MET A 171 -4.29 -17.67 10.04
N ALA A 172 -4.84 -16.60 10.62
CA ALA A 172 -6.20 -16.16 10.35
C ALA A 172 -6.36 -15.76 8.87
N PHE A 173 -5.44 -14.96 8.36
CA PHE A 173 -5.40 -14.59 6.95
C PHE A 173 -5.31 -15.81 6.04
N VAL A 174 -4.41 -16.75 6.32
CA VAL A 174 -4.27 -17.98 5.53
C VAL A 174 -5.55 -18.82 5.53
N ARG A 175 -6.25 -18.93 6.66
CA ARG A 175 -7.53 -19.65 6.73
C ARG A 175 -8.63 -18.94 5.94
N PHE A 176 -8.70 -17.61 6.04
CA PHE A 176 -9.61 -16.80 5.23
C PHE A 176 -9.35 -16.99 3.73
N LEU A 177 -8.09 -16.87 3.31
CA LEU A 177 -7.67 -17.06 1.92
C LEU A 177 -8.01 -18.48 1.42
N ASN A 178 -7.79 -19.51 2.23
CA ASN A 178 -8.16 -20.90 1.91
C ASN A 178 -9.66 -21.07 1.68
N THR A 179 -10.50 -20.36 2.43
CA THR A 179 -11.96 -20.38 2.23
C THR A 179 -12.32 -19.74 0.89
N LEU A 180 -11.75 -18.58 0.56
CA LEU A 180 -11.96 -17.91 -0.73
C LEU A 180 -11.51 -18.77 -1.92
N LEU A 181 -10.34 -19.41 -1.83
CA LEU A 181 -9.81 -20.24 -2.91
C LEU A 181 -10.65 -21.50 -3.21
N LYS A 182 -11.48 -21.92 -2.25
CA LYS A 182 -12.44 -23.04 -2.41
C LYS A 182 -13.79 -22.58 -2.91
N ASP A 183 -14.07 -21.30 -2.94
CA ASP A 183 -15.31 -20.77 -3.45
C ASP A 183 -15.44 -21.09 -4.94
N LYS A 184 -16.62 -21.60 -5.34
CA LYS A 184 -16.88 -22.06 -6.70
C LYS A 184 -17.07 -20.94 -7.70
N ASP A 185 -17.53 -19.79 -7.23
CA ASP A 185 -17.89 -18.64 -8.06
C ASP A 185 -16.66 -17.74 -8.26
N ILE A 186 -15.92 -17.40 -7.19
CA ILE A 186 -14.83 -16.42 -7.23
C ILE A 186 -13.43 -17.01 -6.98
N GLY A 187 -13.31 -18.26 -6.56
CA GLY A 187 -12.03 -18.84 -6.14
C GLY A 187 -10.92 -18.75 -7.20
N LYS A 188 -11.27 -18.77 -8.49
CA LYS A 188 -10.30 -18.59 -9.59
C LYS A 188 -9.91 -17.13 -9.87
N GLN A 189 -10.61 -16.18 -9.27
CA GLN A 189 -10.30 -14.76 -9.37
C GLN A 189 -9.37 -14.30 -8.24
N ILE A 190 -9.12 -15.17 -7.24
CA ILE A 190 -8.22 -14.92 -6.13
C ILE A 190 -6.77 -15.09 -6.61
N VAL A 191 -5.94 -14.08 -6.44
CA VAL A 191 -4.55 -14.08 -6.89
C VAL A 191 -3.60 -13.87 -5.72
N PRO A 192 -3.14 -14.95 -5.05
CA PRO A 192 -2.09 -14.86 -4.04
C PRO A 192 -0.76 -14.50 -4.72
N ILE A 193 -0.09 -13.47 -4.23
CA ILE A 193 1.19 -12.98 -4.75
C ILE A 193 2.18 -12.95 -3.60
N VAL A 194 3.32 -13.57 -3.78
CA VAL A 194 4.38 -13.63 -2.78
C VAL A 194 5.73 -13.27 -3.42
N ALA A 195 6.63 -12.67 -2.64
CA ALA A 195 8.01 -12.50 -3.06
C ALA A 195 8.68 -13.86 -3.17
N ASP A 196 9.04 -14.51 -2.10
CA ASP A 196 9.57 -15.90 -2.10
C ASP A 196 9.42 -16.55 -0.71
N GLU A 197 8.64 -15.98 0.15
CA GLU A 197 8.58 -16.29 1.59
C GLU A 197 7.26 -16.96 1.98
N ALA A 198 6.60 -17.67 1.06
CA ALA A 198 5.30 -18.26 1.29
C ALA A 198 5.24 -19.17 2.55
N ARG A 199 6.34 -19.87 2.88
CA ARG A 199 6.44 -20.71 4.08
C ARG A 199 6.45 -19.91 5.37
N THR A 200 7.17 -18.79 5.41
CA THR A 200 7.19 -17.88 6.55
C THR A 200 5.79 -17.38 6.91
N PHE A 201 4.93 -17.26 5.91
CA PHE A 201 3.54 -16.85 6.08
C PHE A 201 2.56 -18.03 6.24
N GLY A 202 3.06 -19.29 6.34
CA GLY A 202 2.22 -20.48 6.49
C GLY A 202 1.39 -20.82 5.26
N MET A 203 1.80 -20.35 4.08
CA MET A 203 1.08 -20.52 2.81
C MET A 203 1.54 -21.75 2.00
N GLU A 204 2.49 -22.55 2.49
CA GLU A 204 3.04 -23.71 1.77
C GLU A 204 1.97 -24.76 1.38
N GLY A 205 0.88 -24.84 2.13
CA GLY A 205 -0.26 -25.69 1.79
C GLY A 205 -0.92 -25.33 0.45
N LEU A 206 -0.83 -24.09 0.03
CA LEU A 206 -1.37 -23.60 -1.25
C LEU A 206 -0.63 -24.20 -2.45
N PHE A 207 0.66 -24.52 -2.33
CA PHE A 207 1.44 -25.11 -3.42
C PHE A 207 0.83 -26.44 -3.90
N ARG A 208 0.33 -27.24 -2.96
CA ARG A 208 -0.36 -28.48 -3.29
C ARG A 208 -1.76 -28.24 -3.86
N GLN A 209 -2.47 -27.27 -3.30
CA GLN A 209 -3.89 -27.03 -3.60
C GLN A 209 -4.07 -26.35 -4.96
N ILE A 210 -3.33 -25.29 -5.24
CA ILE A 210 -3.52 -24.43 -6.41
C ILE A 210 -2.24 -24.24 -7.24
N GLY A 211 -1.08 -24.67 -6.76
CA GLY A 211 0.20 -24.59 -7.45
C GLY A 211 0.76 -23.19 -7.61
N ILE A 212 2.06 -23.11 -7.84
CA ILE A 212 2.75 -21.88 -8.24
C ILE A 212 2.67 -21.78 -9.76
N TYR A 213 2.31 -20.62 -10.27
CA TYR A 213 2.25 -20.39 -11.71
C TYR A 213 3.64 -20.41 -12.34
N ASN A 214 3.82 -21.28 -13.34
CA ASN A 214 4.98 -21.27 -14.22
C ASN A 214 4.54 -21.63 -15.65
N PRO A 215 4.72 -20.76 -16.66
CA PRO A 215 4.25 -21.01 -18.04
C PRO A 215 4.91 -22.24 -18.69
N HIS A 216 6.06 -22.70 -18.18
CA HIS A 216 6.77 -23.87 -18.65
C HIS A 216 6.47 -25.15 -17.83
N GLY A 217 5.75 -25.02 -16.71
CA GLY A 217 5.60 -26.08 -15.71
C GLY A 217 6.90 -26.31 -14.93
N GLN A 218 6.91 -27.34 -14.09
CA GLN A 218 8.07 -27.68 -13.27
C GLN A 218 9.03 -28.61 -14.03
N ASN A 219 10.19 -28.09 -14.40
CA ASN A 219 11.20 -28.82 -15.20
C ASN A 219 12.34 -29.40 -14.36
N TYR A 220 12.22 -29.39 -13.05
CA TYR A 220 13.22 -29.92 -12.10
C TYR A 220 12.54 -30.57 -10.92
N VAL A 221 13.32 -31.37 -10.18
CA VAL A 221 12.90 -31.96 -8.91
C VAL A 221 13.65 -31.20 -7.80
N PRO A 222 12.96 -30.63 -6.81
CA PRO A 222 13.62 -30.01 -5.66
C PRO A 222 14.54 -31.01 -4.95
N SER A 223 15.74 -30.60 -4.59
CA SER A 223 16.74 -31.49 -3.92
C SER A 223 16.28 -31.98 -2.54
N ASP A 224 15.36 -31.26 -1.92
CA ASP A 224 14.78 -31.50 -0.60
C ASP A 224 13.34 -32.06 -0.66
N ARG A 225 12.94 -32.58 -1.81
CA ARG A 225 11.58 -33.09 -2.07
C ARG A 225 11.03 -33.98 -0.96
N ASP A 226 11.89 -34.80 -0.39
CA ASP A 226 11.50 -35.78 0.63
C ASP A 226 11.45 -35.19 2.05
N LEU A 227 12.00 -34.01 2.22
CA LEU A 227 12.10 -33.30 3.51
C LEU A 227 11.11 -32.18 3.65
N VAL A 228 10.60 -31.63 2.54
CA VAL A 228 9.79 -30.40 2.52
C VAL A 228 8.44 -30.66 1.87
N ALA A 229 7.39 -30.15 2.49
CA ALA A 229 6.04 -30.22 1.96
C ALA A 229 5.97 -29.64 0.53
N TYR A 230 5.40 -30.44 -0.36
CA TYR A 230 5.10 -30.19 -1.77
C TYR A 230 5.39 -28.78 -2.30
N TYR A 231 6.50 -28.63 -3.00
CA TYR A 231 6.73 -27.50 -3.89
C TYR A 231 6.27 -27.91 -5.30
N ARG A 232 5.26 -27.23 -5.83
CA ARG A 232 4.66 -27.56 -7.12
C ARG A 232 4.48 -26.33 -7.98
N GLU A 233 5.19 -26.30 -9.10
CA GLU A 233 4.96 -25.36 -10.19
C GLU A 233 4.05 -26.00 -11.25
N ALA A 234 3.11 -25.21 -11.80
CA ALA A 234 2.17 -25.68 -12.80
C ALA A 234 1.79 -24.55 -13.77
N LYS A 235 1.47 -24.92 -15.03
CA LYS A 235 1.02 -23.98 -16.05
C LYS A 235 -0.30 -23.31 -15.71
N ASP A 236 -1.11 -23.98 -14.94
CA ASP A 236 -2.39 -23.53 -14.38
C ASP A 236 -2.31 -23.15 -12.91
N GLY A 237 -1.09 -22.97 -12.39
CA GLY A 237 -0.86 -22.51 -11.02
C GLY A 237 -1.45 -21.12 -10.78
N GLN A 238 -1.90 -20.87 -9.55
CA GLN A 238 -2.61 -19.64 -9.17
C GLN A 238 -1.81 -18.74 -8.24
N VAL A 239 -0.78 -19.27 -7.55
CA VAL A 239 0.15 -18.45 -6.75
C VAL A 239 1.17 -17.80 -7.69
N LEU A 240 1.29 -16.49 -7.65
CA LEU A 240 2.38 -15.77 -8.32
C LEU A 240 3.55 -15.62 -7.34
N GLN A 241 4.66 -16.30 -7.65
CA GLN A 241 5.90 -16.23 -6.89
C GLN A 241 6.97 -15.52 -7.73
N GLU A 242 7.30 -14.31 -7.35
CA GLU A 242 8.11 -13.38 -8.17
C GLU A 242 9.62 -13.44 -7.84
N GLY A 243 10.02 -14.24 -6.85
CA GLY A 243 11.34 -14.16 -6.22
C GLY A 243 11.42 -13.00 -5.23
N ILE A 244 12.55 -12.84 -4.53
CA ILE A 244 12.74 -11.75 -3.55
C ILE A 244 12.88 -10.40 -4.29
N ASN A 245 11.77 -9.94 -4.81
CA ASN A 245 11.63 -8.72 -5.59
C ASN A 245 10.26 -8.09 -5.35
N GLU A 246 10.17 -7.25 -4.33
CA GLU A 246 8.91 -6.61 -3.94
C GLU A 246 8.35 -5.70 -5.04
N LEU A 247 9.21 -5.07 -5.84
CA LEU A 247 8.75 -4.22 -6.94
C LEU A 247 8.11 -5.06 -8.07
N GLY A 248 8.68 -6.22 -8.40
CA GLY A 248 8.09 -7.17 -9.35
C GLY A 248 6.74 -7.69 -8.87
N ALA A 249 6.69 -8.16 -7.61
CA ALA A 249 5.45 -8.65 -7.00
C ALA A 249 4.37 -7.56 -6.92
N ALA A 250 4.73 -6.33 -6.55
CA ALA A 250 3.81 -5.20 -6.53
C ALA A 250 3.33 -4.81 -7.95
N SER A 251 4.17 -4.98 -8.98
CA SER A 251 3.76 -4.75 -10.37
C SER A 251 2.74 -5.78 -10.83
N SER A 252 2.92 -7.05 -10.47
CA SER A 252 1.94 -8.12 -10.72
C SER A 252 0.64 -7.87 -9.95
N TRP A 253 0.73 -7.41 -8.70
CA TRP A 253 -0.43 -7.00 -7.92
C TRP A 253 -1.18 -5.86 -8.59
N LEU A 254 -0.49 -4.81 -9.05
CA LEU A 254 -1.10 -3.66 -9.74
C LEU A 254 -1.81 -4.09 -11.04
N ALA A 255 -1.21 -5.00 -11.80
CA ALA A 255 -1.82 -5.53 -13.02
C ALA A 255 -3.14 -6.26 -12.73
N ALA A 256 -3.15 -7.14 -11.72
CA ALA A 256 -4.35 -7.85 -11.28
C ALA A 256 -5.39 -6.89 -10.68
N ALA A 257 -4.96 -5.92 -9.86
CA ALA A 257 -5.81 -4.94 -9.21
C ALA A 257 -6.54 -3.98 -10.18
N ASN A 258 -5.98 -3.78 -11.38
CA ASN A 258 -6.59 -2.98 -12.45
C ASN A 258 -7.33 -3.82 -13.50
N SER A 259 -7.32 -5.14 -13.41
CA SER A 259 -7.94 -6.02 -14.42
C SER A 259 -9.43 -5.78 -14.58
N TYR A 260 -10.13 -5.40 -13.51
CA TYR A 260 -11.54 -5.03 -13.58
C TYR A 260 -11.80 -3.89 -14.58
N SER A 261 -10.92 -2.91 -14.60
CA SER A 261 -11.04 -1.70 -15.43
C SER A 261 -10.60 -1.93 -16.87
N VAL A 262 -9.51 -2.69 -17.06
CA VAL A 262 -8.89 -2.91 -18.37
C VAL A 262 -9.56 -4.07 -19.14
N ASN A 263 -9.90 -5.15 -18.43
CA ASN A 263 -10.37 -6.40 -19.02
C ASN A 263 -11.84 -6.73 -18.69
N ASN A 264 -12.52 -5.89 -17.89
CA ASN A 264 -13.83 -6.21 -17.32
C ASN A 264 -13.82 -7.54 -16.52
N LEU A 265 -12.68 -7.87 -15.92
CA LEU A 265 -12.45 -9.08 -15.16
C LEU A 265 -12.01 -8.70 -13.74
N PRO A 266 -12.89 -8.75 -12.74
CA PRO A 266 -12.51 -8.49 -11.36
C PRO A 266 -11.60 -9.60 -10.85
N MET A 267 -10.34 -9.28 -10.60
CA MET A 267 -9.39 -10.12 -9.87
C MET A 267 -9.19 -9.58 -8.48
N ILE A 268 -9.01 -10.46 -7.50
CA ILE A 268 -8.77 -10.11 -6.10
C ILE A 268 -7.34 -10.49 -5.74
N PRO A 269 -6.37 -9.58 -5.96
CA PRO A 269 -4.99 -9.86 -5.61
C PRO A 269 -4.73 -9.65 -4.12
N PHE A 270 -4.00 -10.61 -3.53
CA PHE A 270 -3.44 -10.56 -2.19
C PHE A 270 -1.92 -10.60 -2.30
N PHE A 271 -1.26 -9.46 -2.13
CA PHE A 271 0.21 -9.41 -2.07
C PHE A 271 0.66 -9.46 -0.62
N ILE A 272 1.25 -10.59 -0.21
CA ILE A 272 1.84 -10.76 1.12
C ILE A 272 3.36 -10.62 1.06
N TYR A 273 3.91 -9.85 2.01
CA TYR A 273 5.33 -9.53 2.10
C TYR A 273 5.70 -9.18 3.55
N TYR A 274 6.97 -9.10 3.86
CA TYR A 274 7.41 -8.53 5.14
C TYR A 274 7.01 -7.05 5.22
N SER A 275 6.25 -6.66 6.23
CA SER A 275 5.67 -5.31 6.34
C SER A 275 6.71 -4.19 6.24
N MET A 276 7.92 -4.41 6.78
CA MET A 276 9.05 -3.49 6.69
C MET A 276 9.46 -3.19 5.25
N PHE A 277 9.29 -4.14 4.32
CA PHE A 277 9.80 -4.02 2.95
C PHE A 277 8.73 -3.62 1.92
N GLY A 278 7.50 -3.32 2.37
CA GLY A 278 6.41 -2.89 1.52
C GLY A 278 6.54 -1.43 1.08
N PHE A 279 5.78 -0.54 1.70
CA PHE A 279 5.74 0.88 1.32
C PHE A 279 7.12 1.55 1.27
N GLN A 280 8.07 1.10 2.08
CA GLN A 280 9.44 1.60 2.06
C GLN A 280 10.18 1.32 0.75
N ARG A 281 9.84 0.25 0.03
CA ARG A 281 10.43 -0.12 -1.26
C ARG A 281 9.54 0.15 -2.46
N VAL A 282 8.22 0.05 -2.30
CA VAL A 282 7.25 0.15 -3.40
C VAL A 282 6.25 1.29 -3.23
N GLY A 283 6.50 2.23 -2.31
CA GLY A 283 5.57 3.33 -2.00
C GLY A 283 5.21 4.19 -3.20
N ASP A 284 6.15 4.46 -4.09
CA ASP A 284 5.89 5.19 -5.35
C ASP A 284 4.90 4.43 -6.26
N LEU A 285 5.10 3.11 -6.40
CA LEU A 285 4.17 2.28 -7.17
C LEU A 285 2.79 2.18 -6.49
N MET A 286 2.74 2.17 -5.16
CA MET A 286 1.48 2.17 -4.41
C MET A 286 0.74 3.50 -4.50
N TRP A 287 1.46 4.62 -4.54
CA TRP A 287 0.87 5.92 -4.86
C TRP A 287 0.23 5.89 -6.26
N ALA A 288 0.97 5.41 -7.25
CA ALA A 288 0.46 5.25 -8.62
C ALA A 288 -0.74 4.28 -8.67
N ALA A 289 -0.74 3.22 -7.87
CA ALA A 289 -1.86 2.29 -7.76
C ALA A 289 -3.12 2.97 -7.21
N GLY A 290 -2.98 3.80 -6.18
CA GLY A 290 -4.07 4.60 -5.65
C GLY A 290 -4.65 5.56 -6.69
N ASP A 291 -3.78 6.25 -7.42
CA ASP A 291 -4.16 7.19 -8.48
C ASP A 291 -4.84 6.49 -9.68
N GLN A 292 -4.48 5.24 -9.93
CA GLN A 292 -5.09 4.38 -10.96
C GLN A 292 -6.37 3.68 -10.49
N LEU A 293 -6.82 3.90 -9.25
CA LEU A 293 -8.01 3.29 -8.65
C LEU A 293 -7.90 1.75 -8.57
N ALA A 294 -6.69 1.24 -8.28
CA ALA A 294 -6.44 -0.19 -8.10
C ALA A 294 -7.24 -0.76 -6.93
N ARG A 295 -7.68 -2.03 -7.04
CA ARG A 295 -8.47 -2.73 -6.02
C ARG A 295 -7.80 -4.03 -5.63
N GLY A 296 -7.59 -4.25 -4.35
CA GLY A 296 -6.94 -5.46 -3.85
C GLY A 296 -6.40 -5.29 -2.44
N PHE A 297 -5.67 -6.29 -1.98
CA PHE A 297 -5.14 -6.35 -0.63
C PHE A 297 -3.61 -6.42 -0.65
N MET A 298 -3.01 -5.60 0.20
CA MET A 298 -1.61 -5.70 0.60
C MET A 298 -1.56 -6.21 2.03
N ILE A 299 -0.85 -7.30 2.25
CA ILE A 299 -0.74 -7.96 3.56
C ILE A 299 0.70 -7.82 4.05
N GLY A 300 0.88 -6.94 5.03
CA GLY A 300 2.17 -6.76 5.71
C GLY A 300 2.36 -7.86 6.76
N GLY A 301 3.03 -8.93 6.38
CA GLY A 301 3.34 -10.05 7.27
C GLY A 301 4.51 -9.75 8.20
N THR A 302 4.67 -10.57 9.24
CA THR A 302 5.73 -10.43 10.27
C THR A 302 5.83 -9.01 10.84
N SER A 303 4.68 -8.40 11.07
CA SER A 303 4.56 -7.00 11.45
C SER A 303 4.81 -6.77 12.94
N GLY A 304 5.01 -5.49 13.28
CA GLY A 304 5.19 -5.02 14.64
C GLY A 304 6.66 -5.00 15.10
N ARG A 305 7.09 -3.89 15.69
CA ARG A 305 8.49 -3.69 16.05
C ARG A 305 8.96 -4.58 17.21
N THR A 306 8.05 -4.97 18.10
CA THR A 306 8.36 -5.82 19.23
C THR A 306 7.84 -7.25 19.08
N THR A 307 7.14 -7.55 18.00
CA THR A 307 6.44 -8.82 17.82
C THR A 307 7.28 -9.88 17.13
N LEU A 308 8.30 -9.50 16.36
CA LEU A 308 9.32 -10.41 15.86
C LEU A 308 10.19 -10.91 17.04
N ASN A 309 10.71 -12.12 16.91
CA ASN A 309 11.45 -12.80 17.97
C ASN A 309 12.78 -13.34 17.42
N GLY A 310 13.88 -12.66 17.73
CA GLY A 310 15.21 -13.05 17.29
C GLY A 310 15.51 -12.80 15.82
N GLU A 311 14.71 -12.00 15.14
CA GLU A 311 14.94 -11.60 13.75
C GLU A 311 15.96 -10.45 13.66
N GLY A 312 16.51 -10.25 12.47
CA GLY A 312 17.35 -9.09 12.20
C GLY A 312 16.56 -7.78 12.32
N LEU A 313 17.17 -6.78 12.96
CA LEU A 313 16.54 -5.50 13.25
C LEU A 313 15.92 -4.80 12.01
N GLN A 314 16.41 -5.10 10.82
CA GLN A 314 15.88 -4.56 9.56
C GLN A 314 14.48 -5.10 9.19
N HIS A 315 13.99 -6.14 9.86
CA HIS A 315 12.65 -6.67 9.65
C HIS A 315 11.61 -6.04 10.57
N GLU A 316 12.03 -5.31 11.60
CA GLU A 316 11.14 -4.82 12.66
C GLU A 316 10.45 -3.51 12.27
N ASP A 317 9.26 -3.67 11.69
CA ASP A 317 8.43 -2.58 11.21
C ASP A 317 7.72 -1.84 12.37
N GLY A 318 7.93 -0.54 12.45
CA GLY A 318 7.21 0.36 13.34
C GLY A 318 6.55 1.55 12.62
N HIS A 319 6.54 1.60 11.27
CA HIS A 319 6.15 2.81 10.54
C HIS A 319 5.38 2.59 9.23
N SER A 320 5.12 1.36 8.82
CA SER A 320 4.42 1.07 7.56
C SER A 320 3.01 1.66 7.50
N HIS A 321 2.29 1.72 8.62
CA HIS A 321 0.97 2.37 8.69
C HIS A 321 1.05 3.89 8.47
N ILE A 322 2.16 4.53 8.85
CA ILE A 322 2.37 5.97 8.56
C ILE A 322 2.67 6.17 7.08
N GLN A 323 3.42 5.26 6.47
CA GLN A 323 3.70 5.31 5.04
C GLN A 323 2.44 5.06 4.19
N SER A 324 1.55 4.15 4.63
CA SER A 324 0.28 3.89 3.97
C SER A 324 -0.71 5.06 4.07
N LEU A 325 -0.65 5.80 5.18
CA LEU A 325 -1.53 6.96 5.45
C LEU A 325 -1.45 8.04 4.38
N VAL A 326 -0.27 8.24 3.77
CA VAL A 326 -0.08 9.29 2.74
C VAL A 326 -0.88 9.02 1.46
N ILE A 327 -1.33 7.77 1.24
CA ILE A 327 -2.11 7.40 0.05
C ILE A 327 -3.60 7.54 0.38
N PRO A 328 -4.34 8.46 -0.28
CA PRO A 328 -5.68 8.86 0.15
C PRO A 328 -6.71 7.73 0.20
N ASN A 329 -6.63 6.77 -0.72
CA ASN A 329 -7.55 5.65 -0.85
C ASN A 329 -6.97 4.30 -0.39
N CYS A 330 -5.87 4.31 0.34
CA CYS A 330 -5.36 3.14 1.04
C CYS A 330 -6.03 3.03 2.41
N VAL A 331 -6.80 1.98 2.64
CA VAL A 331 -7.51 1.67 3.89
C VAL A 331 -6.64 0.75 4.73
N SER A 332 -6.22 1.17 5.92
CA SER A 332 -5.12 0.53 6.66
C SER A 332 -5.59 0.02 8.03
N TYR A 333 -5.27 -1.26 8.35
CA TYR A 333 -5.67 -1.94 9.59
C TYR A 333 -4.53 -2.73 10.24
N ASP A 334 -4.49 -2.72 11.56
CA ASP A 334 -3.62 -3.53 12.43
C ASP A 334 -4.48 -4.39 13.39
N PRO A 335 -5.06 -5.50 12.92
CA PRO A 335 -5.97 -6.32 13.71
C PRO A 335 -5.24 -7.09 14.83
N ALA A 336 -5.89 -7.17 16.00
CA ALA A 336 -5.42 -7.95 17.14
C ALA A 336 -5.92 -9.41 17.10
N TYR A 337 -7.12 -9.65 16.60
CA TYR A 337 -7.79 -10.94 16.68
C TYR A 337 -8.22 -11.52 15.32
N VAL A 338 -8.41 -12.83 15.30
CA VAL A 338 -8.83 -13.61 14.11
C VAL A 338 -10.10 -13.08 13.50
N TYR A 339 -11.12 -12.79 14.31
CA TYR A 339 -12.39 -12.26 13.83
C TYR A 339 -12.27 -10.86 13.24
N GLU A 340 -11.35 -10.02 13.75
CA GLU A 340 -11.08 -8.71 13.16
C GLU A 340 -10.53 -8.87 11.73
N VAL A 341 -9.57 -9.79 11.54
CA VAL A 341 -9.05 -10.11 10.21
C VAL A 341 -10.15 -10.54 9.26
N ALA A 342 -11.07 -11.41 9.73
CA ALA A 342 -12.16 -11.90 8.90
C ALA A 342 -13.15 -10.79 8.50
N VAL A 343 -13.57 -9.96 9.46
CA VAL A 343 -14.49 -8.83 9.22
C VAL A 343 -13.87 -7.81 8.27
N ILE A 344 -12.59 -7.44 8.48
CA ILE A 344 -11.90 -6.43 7.67
C ILE A 344 -11.72 -6.92 6.22
N LEU A 345 -11.30 -8.16 6.03
CA LEU A 345 -11.10 -8.73 4.71
C LEU A 345 -12.42 -8.87 3.95
N GLN A 346 -13.46 -9.34 4.61
CA GLN A 346 -14.79 -9.49 4.00
C GLN A 346 -15.38 -8.11 3.64
N ASP A 347 -15.25 -7.12 4.53
CA ASP A 347 -15.68 -5.74 4.25
C ASP A 347 -14.92 -5.16 3.05
N GLY A 348 -13.60 -5.39 2.97
CA GLY A 348 -12.78 -4.95 1.85
C GLY A 348 -13.23 -5.56 0.52
N ILE A 349 -13.54 -6.86 0.48
CA ILE A 349 -14.11 -7.50 -0.70
C ILE A 349 -15.45 -6.85 -1.07
N ASN A 350 -16.33 -6.65 -0.09
CA ASN A 350 -17.63 -6.03 -0.32
C ASN A 350 -17.53 -4.59 -0.83
N ARG A 351 -16.65 -3.77 -0.28
CA ARG A 351 -16.44 -2.38 -0.72
C ARG A 351 -15.89 -2.30 -2.14
N MET A 352 -14.86 -3.08 -2.44
CA MET A 352 -14.17 -3.03 -3.74
C MET A 352 -14.93 -3.74 -4.87
N TYR A 353 -15.60 -4.85 -4.57
CA TYR A 353 -16.18 -5.74 -5.58
C TYR A 353 -17.70 -5.94 -5.44
N GLY A 354 -18.32 -5.42 -4.40
CA GLY A 354 -19.77 -5.41 -4.23
C GLY A 354 -20.48 -4.34 -5.07
N GLU A 355 -21.72 -4.04 -4.76
CA GLU A 355 -22.58 -3.13 -5.53
C GLU A 355 -21.97 -1.74 -5.73
N LYS A 356 -21.32 -1.18 -4.69
CA LYS A 356 -20.72 0.16 -4.75
C LYS A 356 -19.48 0.22 -5.61
N GLN A 357 -18.66 -0.82 -5.58
CA GLN A 357 -17.35 -0.90 -6.26
C GLN A 357 -16.49 0.33 -5.94
N GLU A 358 -16.20 0.54 -4.66
CA GLU A 358 -15.43 1.68 -4.19
C GLU A 358 -13.98 1.64 -4.68
N ASP A 359 -13.42 2.82 -4.98
CA ASP A 359 -12.05 2.98 -5.49
C ASP A 359 -11.07 3.07 -4.32
N VAL A 360 -10.93 1.97 -3.59
CA VAL A 360 -10.01 1.80 -2.46
C VAL A 360 -9.21 0.52 -2.61
N PHE A 361 -8.06 0.43 -1.93
CA PHE A 361 -7.36 -0.81 -1.68
C PHE A 361 -6.98 -0.91 -0.21
N TYR A 362 -6.74 -2.13 0.27
CA TYR A 362 -6.51 -2.39 1.68
C TYR A 362 -5.05 -2.69 1.97
N TYR A 363 -4.55 -2.15 3.08
CA TYR A 363 -3.32 -2.56 3.73
C TYR A 363 -3.64 -3.13 5.11
N ILE A 364 -3.27 -4.38 5.36
CA ILE A 364 -3.57 -5.07 6.62
C ILE A 364 -2.28 -5.69 7.11
N THR A 365 -1.88 -5.36 8.35
CA THR A 365 -0.74 -6.01 8.98
C THR A 365 -1.17 -7.31 9.65
N THR A 366 -0.30 -8.31 9.59
CA THR A 366 -0.46 -9.60 10.26
C THR A 366 0.84 -10.00 10.96
N LEU A 367 0.73 -10.72 12.05
CA LEU A 367 1.86 -11.08 12.89
C LEU A 367 1.90 -12.61 13.15
N ASN A 368 3.08 -13.11 13.47
CA ASN A 368 3.33 -14.54 13.66
C ASN A 368 3.27 -14.99 15.14
N GLU A 369 3.16 -14.06 16.08
CA GLU A 369 2.97 -14.43 17.49
C GLU A 369 1.63 -15.13 17.67
N THR A 370 1.67 -16.29 18.33
CA THR A 370 0.45 -17.07 18.64
C THR A 370 -0.05 -16.73 20.03
N TYR A 371 -1.34 -16.52 20.17
CA TYR A 371 -2.02 -16.27 21.43
C TYR A 371 -3.49 -16.67 21.39
N GLU A 372 -4.13 -16.68 22.55
CA GLU A 372 -5.55 -16.98 22.69
C GLU A 372 -6.41 -16.04 21.84
N GLN A 373 -7.37 -16.63 21.14
CA GLN A 373 -8.25 -15.93 20.22
C GLN A 373 -9.69 -16.05 20.70
N PRO A 374 -10.24 -15.02 21.34
CA PRO A 374 -11.61 -15.05 21.83
C PRO A 374 -12.62 -14.99 20.68
N ALA A 375 -13.88 -15.36 20.98
CA ALA A 375 -14.98 -15.11 20.07
C ALA A 375 -15.22 -13.61 19.85
N MET A 376 -15.76 -13.25 18.70
CA MET A 376 -16.13 -11.87 18.40
C MET A 376 -17.19 -11.37 19.38
N PRO A 377 -16.99 -10.22 20.04
CA PRO A 377 -18.02 -9.62 20.87
C PRO A 377 -19.28 -9.30 20.04
N LYS A 378 -20.44 -9.54 20.62
CA LYS A 378 -21.71 -9.30 19.94
C LYS A 378 -21.83 -7.82 19.53
N GLY A 379 -22.07 -7.57 18.26
CA GLY A 379 -22.24 -6.23 17.70
C GLY A 379 -20.91 -5.48 17.42
N ALA A 380 -19.76 -6.13 17.53
CA ALA A 380 -18.47 -5.51 17.28
C ALA A 380 -18.18 -5.22 15.78
N GLU A 381 -18.90 -5.86 14.85
CA GLU A 381 -18.64 -5.77 13.41
C GLU A 381 -18.54 -4.32 12.89
N GLU A 382 -19.51 -3.48 13.23
CA GLU A 382 -19.51 -2.08 12.79
C GLU A 382 -18.30 -1.33 13.32
N GLY A 383 -17.98 -1.52 14.61
CA GLY A 383 -16.83 -0.88 15.23
C GLY A 383 -15.48 -1.36 14.64
N ILE A 384 -15.38 -2.65 14.30
CA ILE A 384 -14.20 -3.19 13.62
C ILE A 384 -14.02 -2.49 12.26
N ARG A 385 -15.09 -2.39 11.44
CA ARG A 385 -15.06 -1.69 10.14
C ARG A 385 -14.72 -0.21 10.27
N LYS A 386 -15.19 0.44 11.34
CA LYS A 386 -14.91 1.85 11.64
C LYS A 386 -13.57 2.09 12.33
N GLY A 387 -12.86 1.04 12.70
CA GLY A 387 -11.54 1.09 13.27
C GLY A 387 -11.42 1.17 14.79
N ILE A 388 -12.53 1.20 15.54
CA ILE A 388 -12.55 1.16 17.02
C ILE A 388 -13.83 0.54 17.56
N TYR A 389 -13.71 -0.31 18.57
CA TYR A 389 -14.85 -0.82 19.34
C TYR A 389 -14.46 -1.10 20.78
N LYS A 390 -15.43 -1.01 21.71
CA LYS A 390 -15.24 -1.42 23.09
C LYS A 390 -15.19 -2.95 23.16
N PHE A 391 -14.09 -3.49 23.62
CA PHE A 391 -13.91 -4.93 23.80
C PHE A 391 -14.51 -5.42 25.11
N GLU A 392 -14.13 -4.77 26.23
CA GLU A 392 -14.61 -5.12 27.57
C GLU A 392 -14.56 -3.91 28.51
N THR A 393 -15.27 -4.01 29.62
CA THR A 393 -15.09 -3.14 30.79
C THR A 393 -14.58 -3.99 31.94
N VAL A 394 -13.49 -3.57 32.58
CA VAL A 394 -12.91 -4.23 33.74
C VAL A 394 -13.23 -3.39 34.98
N GLU A 395 -14.16 -3.90 35.79
CA GLU A 395 -14.58 -3.22 37.01
C GLU A 395 -13.65 -3.53 38.19
N ALA A 396 -13.25 -2.49 38.91
CA ALA A 396 -12.48 -2.62 40.15
C ALA A 396 -13.39 -2.74 41.37
N LYS A 397 -12.92 -3.41 42.43
CA LYS A 397 -13.64 -3.47 43.74
C LYS A 397 -13.63 -2.15 44.52
N GLY A 398 -12.89 -1.15 44.05
CA GLY A 398 -12.76 0.19 44.65
C GLY A 398 -13.07 1.26 43.60
N ASP A 399 -13.53 2.42 44.05
CA ASP A 399 -13.80 3.57 43.18
C ASP A 399 -12.66 4.59 43.32
N LYS A 400 -11.46 4.24 42.85
CA LYS A 400 -10.29 5.14 42.90
C LYS A 400 -10.07 5.87 41.57
N GLY A 401 -10.83 5.55 40.55
CA GLY A 401 -10.75 6.20 39.27
C GLY A 401 -11.18 5.28 38.13
N HIS A 402 -11.34 5.89 36.94
CA HIS A 402 -11.69 5.21 35.70
C HIS A 402 -10.77 5.70 34.59
N VAL A 403 -10.29 4.78 33.75
CA VAL A 403 -9.45 5.09 32.59
C VAL A 403 -9.95 4.37 31.34
N GLN A 404 -9.61 4.89 30.19
CA GLN A 404 -9.86 4.27 28.90
C GLN A 404 -8.56 3.77 28.31
N LEU A 405 -8.50 2.49 27.96
CA LEU A 405 -7.30 1.84 27.45
C LEU A 405 -7.51 1.38 26.02
N LEU A 406 -6.66 1.85 25.11
CA LEU A 406 -6.73 1.59 23.68
C LEU A 406 -5.51 0.78 23.24
N GLY A 407 -5.71 -0.17 22.33
CA GLY A 407 -4.60 -0.91 21.75
C GLY A 407 -4.93 -1.51 20.38
N SER A 408 -3.87 -1.83 19.61
CA SER A 408 -3.95 -2.52 18.33
C SER A 408 -2.97 -3.68 18.27
N GLY A 409 -3.17 -4.58 17.30
CA GLY A 409 -2.27 -5.70 17.04
C GLY A 409 -1.90 -6.50 18.28
N ALA A 410 -0.65 -6.96 18.35
CA ALA A 410 -0.17 -7.79 19.47
C ALA A 410 -0.16 -7.07 20.82
N ILE A 411 -0.01 -5.75 20.83
CA ILE A 411 0.08 -4.96 22.06
C ILE A 411 -1.28 -4.86 22.75
N PHE A 412 -2.38 -5.05 22.06
CA PHE A 412 -3.71 -5.05 22.66
C PHE A 412 -3.84 -6.03 23.86
N ARG A 413 -3.13 -7.16 23.83
CA ARG A 413 -3.09 -8.10 24.97
C ARG A 413 -2.49 -7.49 26.22
N HIS A 414 -1.41 -6.71 26.07
CA HIS A 414 -0.78 -6.00 27.18
C HIS A 414 -1.66 -4.89 27.74
N VAL A 415 -2.46 -4.26 26.88
CA VAL A 415 -3.49 -3.30 27.30
C VAL A 415 -4.56 -3.98 28.15
N ARG A 416 -5.01 -5.17 27.77
CA ARG A 416 -5.96 -5.96 28.57
C ARG A 416 -5.37 -6.43 29.90
N GLU A 417 -4.11 -6.88 29.88
CA GLU A 417 -3.38 -7.26 31.09
C GLU A 417 -3.25 -6.06 32.06
N ALA A 418 -2.93 -4.88 31.53
CA ALA A 418 -2.86 -3.65 32.32
C ALA A 418 -4.20 -3.30 33.01
N ALA A 419 -5.33 -3.49 32.31
CA ALA A 419 -6.66 -3.29 32.88
C ALA A 419 -6.91 -4.19 34.10
N GLN A 420 -6.49 -5.45 34.03
CA GLN A 420 -6.59 -6.39 35.16
C GLN A 420 -5.72 -5.98 36.32
N ILE A 421 -4.47 -5.54 36.09
CA ILE A 421 -3.57 -5.05 37.11
C ILE A 421 -4.14 -3.80 37.78
N LEU A 422 -4.64 -2.84 37.01
CA LEU A 422 -5.26 -1.61 37.50
C LEU A 422 -6.46 -1.91 38.41
N ALA A 423 -7.33 -2.81 38.00
CA ALA A 423 -8.51 -3.19 38.80
C ALA A 423 -8.12 -3.90 40.11
N ASN A 424 -7.24 -4.89 40.04
CA ASN A 424 -6.92 -5.77 41.18
C ASN A 424 -6.00 -5.12 42.19
N GLU A 425 -5.05 -4.29 41.77
CA GLU A 425 -4.01 -3.76 42.62
C GLU A 425 -4.20 -2.29 43.01
N TYR A 426 -4.81 -1.50 42.12
CA TYR A 426 -4.96 -0.06 42.28
C TYR A 426 -6.39 0.40 42.51
N GLY A 427 -7.40 -0.47 42.29
CA GLY A 427 -8.79 -0.13 42.47
C GLY A 427 -9.31 0.82 41.39
N VAL A 428 -8.72 0.76 40.18
CA VAL A 428 -9.06 1.59 39.03
C VAL A 428 -9.82 0.73 38.01
N SER A 429 -11.03 1.14 37.64
CA SER A 429 -11.83 0.54 36.57
C SER A 429 -11.34 0.99 35.20
N SER A 430 -11.58 0.17 34.18
CA SER A 430 -11.12 0.48 32.82
C SER A 430 -12.16 0.09 31.75
N ASP A 431 -12.38 0.97 30.78
CA ASP A 431 -12.96 0.60 29.48
C ASP A 431 -11.82 0.26 28.52
N VAL A 432 -11.86 -0.92 27.93
CA VAL A 432 -10.81 -1.43 27.04
C VAL A 432 -11.30 -1.46 25.59
N TYR A 433 -10.60 -0.78 24.70
CA TYR A 433 -10.93 -0.63 23.29
C TYR A 433 -9.89 -1.30 22.41
N SER A 434 -10.33 -2.18 21.49
CA SER A 434 -9.53 -2.56 20.34
C SER A 434 -9.63 -1.49 19.27
N VAL A 435 -8.49 -1.07 18.73
CA VAL A 435 -8.42 -0.05 17.68
C VAL A 435 -7.69 -0.63 16.46
N PRO A 436 -8.36 -1.49 15.68
CA PRO A 436 -7.75 -2.09 14.51
C PRO A 436 -7.36 -1.06 13.43
N SER A 437 -7.87 0.18 13.49
CA SER A 437 -7.41 1.24 12.58
C SER A 437 -7.48 2.64 13.20
N PHE A 438 -6.38 3.13 13.72
CA PHE A 438 -6.25 4.55 14.10
C PHE A 438 -6.40 5.49 12.89
N THR A 439 -6.00 5.04 11.70
CA THR A 439 -6.07 5.83 10.47
C THR A 439 -7.52 6.07 10.02
N GLU A 440 -8.36 5.05 9.98
CA GLU A 440 -9.76 5.22 9.56
C GLU A 440 -10.57 6.00 10.59
N VAL A 441 -10.29 5.80 11.89
CA VAL A 441 -10.86 6.62 12.97
C VAL A 441 -10.51 8.09 12.81
N ALA A 442 -9.24 8.40 12.49
CA ALA A 442 -8.80 9.78 12.29
C ALA A 442 -9.40 10.40 11.02
N ARG A 443 -9.51 9.64 9.94
CA ARG A 443 -10.13 10.11 8.68
C ARG A 443 -11.59 10.46 8.88
N GLU A 444 -12.35 9.58 9.55
CA GLU A 444 -13.77 9.83 9.87
C GLU A 444 -13.93 11.06 10.76
N GLY A 445 -13.08 11.20 11.78
CA GLY A 445 -13.09 12.39 12.65
C GLY A 445 -12.80 13.68 11.90
N ALA A 446 -11.81 13.67 11.01
CA ALA A 446 -11.48 14.83 10.17
C ALA A 446 -12.63 15.20 9.22
N ASP A 447 -13.30 14.21 8.66
CA ASP A 447 -14.49 14.41 7.81
C ASP A 447 -15.64 15.03 8.61
N ALA A 448 -15.90 14.58 9.82
CA ALA A 448 -16.92 15.14 10.70
C ALA A 448 -16.62 16.62 11.02
N VAL A 449 -15.37 16.95 11.38
CA VAL A 449 -14.94 18.32 11.66
C VAL A 449 -15.07 19.21 10.42
N ARG A 450 -14.63 18.74 9.26
CA ARG A 450 -14.77 19.46 8.00
C ARG A 450 -16.24 19.72 7.67
N TRP A 451 -17.08 18.69 7.80
CA TRP A 451 -18.51 18.85 7.53
C TRP A 451 -19.14 19.90 8.44
N ASN A 452 -18.86 19.87 9.74
CA ASN A 452 -19.37 20.83 10.71
C ASN A 452 -18.96 22.27 10.38
N MET A 453 -17.72 22.46 9.96
CA MET A 453 -17.22 23.78 9.53
C MET A 453 -17.99 24.32 8.31
N LEU A 454 -18.33 23.44 7.36
CA LEU A 454 -19.01 23.84 6.12
C LEU A 454 -20.53 23.93 6.26
N HIS A 455 -21.12 23.38 7.35
CA HIS A 455 -22.55 23.37 7.62
C HIS A 455 -22.87 23.93 9.01
N PRO A 456 -22.52 25.23 9.29
CA PRO A 456 -22.57 25.78 10.65
C PRO A 456 -23.99 25.95 11.22
N THR A 457 -25.02 25.83 10.39
CA THR A 457 -26.44 25.92 10.79
C THR A 457 -27.11 24.56 10.94
N GLU A 458 -26.42 23.47 10.60
CA GLU A 458 -26.94 22.13 10.73
C GLU A 458 -26.52 21.48 12.05
N LYS A 459 -27.17 20.34 12.40
CA LYS A 459 -26.77 19.58 13.59
C LYS A 459 -25.37 19.03 13.40
N ALA A 460 -24.45 19.39 14.28
CA ALA A 460 -23.07 18.92 14.22
C ALA A 460 -22.98 17.38 14.22
N ARG A 461 -22.10 16.87 13.37
CA ARG A 461 -21.70 15.44 13.39
C ARG A 461 -20.71 15.23 14.53
N VAL A 462 -20.89 14.16 15.26
CA VAL A 462 -19.98 13.74 16.33
C VAL A 462 -19.05 12.66 15.75
N PRO A 463 -17.71 12.82 15.82
CA PRO A 463 -16.78 11.77 15.41
C PRO A 463 -17.12 10.43 16.07
N TYR A 464 -16.98 9.32 15.33
CA TYR A 464 -17.38 8.01 15.85
C TYR A 464 -16.63 7.64 17.14
N ILE A 465 -15.34 7.95 17.24
CA ILE A 465 -14.58 7.74 18.47
C ILE A 465 -15.19 8.46 19.67
N ALA A 466 -15.71 9.67 19.49
CA ALA A 466 -16.38 10.43 20.55
C ALA A 466 -17.81 9.93 20.86
N GLN A 467 -18.39 9.05 20.02
CA GLN A 467 -19.64 8.38 20.32
C GLN A 467 -19.45 7.12 21.18
N VAL A 468 -18.28 6.46 21.06
CA VAL A 468 -18.00 5.19 21.75
C VAL A 468 -17.19 5.36 23.03
N MET A 469 -16.43 6.46 23.15
CA MET A 469 -15.61 6.79 24.31
C MET A 469 -16.29 7.85 25.20
N ASN A 470 -15.83 7.96 26.45
CA ASN A 470 -16.23 8.99 27.38
C ASN A 470 -15.07 9.98 27.67
N ASP A 471 -15.22 10.86 28.66
CA ASP A 471 -14.25 11.90 29.00
C ASP A 471 -13.15 11.47 30.02
N ALA A 472 -13.14 10.22 30.45
CA ALA A 472 -12.10 9.71 31.35
C ALA A 472 -10.71 9.76 30.66
N PRO A 473 -9.63 9.86 31.44
CA PRO A 473 -8.27 9.80 30.87
C PRO A 473 -8.06 8.58 30.01
N ALA A 474 -7.35 8.74 28.91
CA ALA A 474 -7.11 7.65 27.97
C ALA A 474 -5.60 7.37 27.79
N VAL A 475 -5.26 6.09 27.66
CA VAL A 475 -3.93 5.62 27.32
C VAL A 475 -4.04 4.69 26.12
N ALA A 476 -3.24 4.95 25.09
CA ALA A 476 -3.10 4.06 23.94
C ALA A 476 -1.71 3.42 23.91
N ALA A 477 -1.65 2.16 23.50
CA ALA A 477 -0.38 1.46 23.25
C ALA A 477 -0.44 0.71 21.91
N THR A 478 0.65 0.81 21.15
CA THR A 478 0.77 0.21 19.81
C THR A 478 2.18 -0.32 19.57
N ASP A 479 2.31 -1.29 18.69
CA ASP A 479 3.60 -1.85 18.25
C ASP A 479 4.29 -1.02 17.14
N TYR A 480 3.71 0.12 16.82
CA TYR A 480 4.21 1.10 15.85
C TYR A 480 4.64 2.38 16.56
N MET A 481 5.27 3.28 15.81
CA MET A 481 5.64 4.60 16.35
C MET A 481 4.40 5.33 16.89
N LYS A 482 4.60 6.16 17.92
CA LYS A 482 3.51 6.88 18.62
C LYS A 482 2.60 7.65 17.67
N LEU A 483 3.16 8.17 16.58
CA LEU A 483 2.40 8.92 15.57
C LEU A 483 1.20 8.13 15.03
N PHE A 484 1.27 6.79 15.01
CA PHE A 484 0.15 5.96 14.54
C PHE A 484 -1.09 6.13 15.42
N ALA A 485 -0.94 6.10 16.74
CA ALA A 485 -2.06 6.32 17.66
C ALA A 485 -2.33 7.81 17.96
N GLU A 486 -1.35 8.69 17.76
CA GLU A 486 -1.52 10.14 17.92
C GLU A 486 -2.51 10.77 16.93
N GLN A 487 -2.77 10.11 15.80
CA GLN A 487 -3.70 10.60 14.77
C GLN A 487 -5.09 10.93 15.31
N VAL A 488 -5.55 10.23 16.34
CA VAL A 488 -6.91 10.40 16.88
C VAL A 488 -7.02 11.46 17.98
N ARG A 489 -5.90 12.03 18.43
CA ARG A 489 -5.86 12.98 19.56
C ARG A 489 -6.88 14.12 19.44
N ALA A 490 -7.07 14.66 18.26
CA ALA A 490 -7.99 15.79 18.03
C ALA A 490 -9.48 15.42 18.14
N PHE A 491 -9.80 14.13 18.11
CA PHE A 491 -11.19 13.63 18.03
C PHE A 491 -11.61 12.86 19.28
N ILE A 492 -10.64 12.49 20.14
CA ILE A 492 -10.89 11.74 21.37
C ILE A 492 -11.53 12.66 22.42
N PRO A 493 -12.63 12.27 23.10
CA PRO A 493 -13.30 13.12 24.06
C PRO A 493 -12.59 13.17 25.42
N ALA A 494 -11.58 12.32 25.65
CA ALA A 494 -10.87 12.18 26.92
C ALA A 494 -10.22 13.49 27.37
N GLN A 495 -10.23 13.74 28.69
CA GLN A 495 -9.61 14.91 29.32
C GLN A 495 -8.08 14.94 29.12
N SER A 496 -7.46 13.76 28.99
CA SER A 496 -6.06 13.61 28.66
C SER A 496 -5.86 12.34 27.84
N TYR A 497 -4.84 12.34 26.99
CA TYR A 497 -4.50 11.22 26.11
C TYR A 497 -2.99 10.99 26.10
N HIS A 498 -2.56 9.83 26.56
CA HIS A 498 -1.17 9.41 26.60
C HIS A 498 -0.93 8.26 25.62
N VAL A 499 0.13 8.34 24.83
CA VAL A 499 0.44 7.33 23.81
C VAL A 499 1.78 6.67 24.10
N LEU A 500 1.77 5.34 24.14
CA LEU A 500 2.95 4.48 24.16
C LEU A 500 3.13 3.85 22.78
N GLY A 501 4.35 3.84 22.27
CA GLY A 501 4.67 3.32 20.95
C GLY A 501 6.16 3.13 20.75
N THR A 502 6.53 2.51 19.65
CA THR A 502 7.88 2.00 19.39
C THR A 502 8.70 2.96 18.51
N ASP A 503 8.89 4.20 18.97
CA ASP A 503 9.74 5.17 18.29
C ASP A 503 11.21 4.71 18.29
N GLY A 504 11.95 5.05 17.23
CA GLY A 504 13.36 4.71 17.07
C GLY A 504 13.60 3.61 16.04
N PHE A 505 14.80 3.04 16.03
CA PHE A 505 15.16 1.93 15.16
C PHE A 505 14.75 0.59 15.77
N GLY A 506 14.54 -0.44 14.93
CA GLY A 506 14.36 -1.82 15.36
C GLY A 506 15.57 -2.35 16.17
N ARG A 507 15.31 -3.35 16.98
CA ARG A 507 16.32 -4.07 17.78
C ARG A 507 16.05 -5.57 17.67
N SER A 508 17.10 -6.39 17.65
CA SER A 508 16.99 -7.84 17.60
C SER A 508 17.10 -8.42 19.00
N ASP A 509 15.98 -8.87 19.56
CA ASP A 509 15.93 -9.49 20.90
C ASP A 509 14.67 -10.36 21.04
N SER A 510 14.39 -10.87 22.25
CA SER A 510 13.12 -11.48 22.58
C SER A 510 11.99 -10.44 22.64
N ARG A 511 10.75 -10.89 22.46
CA ARG A 511 9.56 -10.02 22.53
C ARG A 511 9.47 -9.26 23.86
N GLU A 512 9.75 -9.96 24.95
CA GLU A 512 9.72 -9.40 26.31
C GLU A 512 10.73 -8.26 26.45
N ASN A 513 11.97 -8.46 26.01
CA ASN A 513 13.02 -7.46 26.06
C ASN A 513 12.73 -6.27 25.13
N LEU A 514 12.18 -6.54 23.94
CA LEU A 514 11.79 -5.49 22.99
C LEU A 514 10.66 -4.62 23.56
N ARG A 515 9.63 -5.23 24.16
CA ARG A 515 8.51 -4.50 24.77
C ARG A 515 8.93 -3.70 26.00
N GLU A 516 9.89 -4.20 26.78
CA GLU A 516 10.52 -3.43 27.84
C GLU A 516 11.36 -2.26 27.27
N HIS A 517 12.18 -2.52 26.25
CA HIS A 517 13.01 -1.49 25.62
C HIS A 517 12.17 -0.34 25.04
N PHE A 518 11.07 -0.65 24.35
CA PHE A 518 10.18 0.35 23.75
C PHE A 518 9.08 0.85 24.70
N GLU A 519 9.04 0.40 25.94
CA GLU A 519 8.11 0.87 26.96
C GLU A 519 6.62 0.67 26.60
N VAL A 520 6.25 -0.50 26.03
CA VAL A 520 4.91 -0.76 25.53
C VAL A 520 4.21 -1.98 26.15
N ASP A 521 4.81 -2.61 27.14
CA ASP A 521 4.16 -3.73 27.85
C ASP A 521 3.13 -3.27 28.90
N ALA A 522 2.46 -4.22 29.54
CA ALA A 522 1.39 -3.96 30.50
C ALA A 522 1.84 -3.08 31.68
N ARG A 523 3.09 -3.21 32.13
CA ARG A 523 3.65 -2.43 33.24
C ARG A 523 3.69 -0.94 32.90
N TYR A 524 4.15 -0.59 31.72
CA TYR A 524 4.20 0.79 31.23
C TYR A 524 2.80 1.37 30.97
N VAL A 525 1.86 0.57 30.49
CA VAL A 525 0.44 0.99 30.34
C VAL A 525 -0.15 1.33 31.71
N VAL A 526 0.10 0.50 32.76
CA VAL A 526 -0.34 0.78 34.13
C VAL A 526 0.27 2.08 34.67
N VAL A 527 1.57 2.27 34.49
CA VAL A 527 2.26 3.49 34.96
C VAL A 527 1.71 4.73 34.24
N ALA A 528 1.49 4.65 32.93
CA ALA A 528 0.90 5.75 32.16
C ALA A 528 -0.51 6.09 32.65
N ALA A 529 -1.35 5.09 32.90
CA ALA A 529 -2.72 5.29 33.42
C ALA A 529 -2.71 5.95 34.82
N LEU A 530 -1.88 5.44 35.72
CA LEU A 530 -1.72 6.02 37.09
C LEU A 530 -1.17 7.45 37.03
N HIS A 531 -0.25 7.73 36.08
CA HIS A 531 0.27 9.07 35.85
C HIS A 531 -0.81 10.05 35.43
N GLU A 532 -1.66 9.66 34.45
CA GLU A 532 -2.76 10.51 33.99
C GLU A 532 -3.80 10.76 35.11
N LEU A 533 -4.10 9.75 35.94
CA LEU A 533 -4.96 9.91 37.10
C LEU A 533 -4.31 10.78 38.20
N ALA A 534 -3.00 10.70 38.38
CA ALA A 534 -2.27 11.56 39.32
C ALA A 534 -2.30 13.04 38.87
N LYS A 535 -2.19 13.32 37.57
CA LYS A 535 -2.36 14.69 37.02
C LYS A 535 -3.75 15.27 37.29
N GLN A 536 -4.76 14.40 37.46
CA GLN A 536 -6.11 14.80 37.85
C GLN A 536 -6.32 14.87 39.37
N GLY A 537 -5.30 14.61 40.17
CA GLY A 537 -5.39 14.61 41.62
C GLY A 537 -6.11 13.39 42.22
N LYS A 538 -6.34 12.33 41.43
CA LYS A 538 -6.95 11.08 41.90
C LYS A 538 -5.97 10.21 42.65
N PHE A 539 -4.66 10.34 42.38
CA PHE A 539 -3.57 9.66 43.05
C PHE A 539 -2.46 10.64 43.41
N ASP A 540 -1.72 10.34 44.45
CA ASP A 540 -0.45 11.00 44.74
C ASP A 540 0.63 10.51 43.75
N ALA A 541 1.56 11.38 43.35
CA ALA A 541 2.68 11.03 42.47
C ALA A 541 3.55 9.89 43.08
N LYS A 542 3.52 9.73 44.41
CA LYS A 542 4.19 8.63 45.10
C LYS A 542 3.63 7.27 44.68
N VAL A 543 2.33 7.13 44.40
CA VAL A 543 1.72 5.87 43.94
C VAL A 543 2.31 5.47 42.59
N VAL A 544 2.55 6.43 41.71
CA VAL A 544 3.20 6.18 40.41
C VAL A 544 4.65 5.74 40.62
N ALA A 545 5.40 6.42 41.50
CA ALA A 545 6.77 6.05 41.83
C ALA A 545 6.87 4.65 42.48
N ASP A 546 5.94 4.32 43.38
CA ASP A 546 5.87 3.00 44.00
C ASP A 546 5.53 1.90 42.97
N ALA A 547 4.69 2.18 41.98
CA ALA A 547 4.40 1.27 40.84
C ALA A 547 5.65 1.04 39.98
N ILE A 548 6.38 2.08 39.63
CA ILE A 548 7.64 2.01 38.86
C ILE A 548 8.64 1.12 39.61
N ALA A 549 8.83 1.36 40.93
CA ALA A 549 9.71 0.55 41.76
C ALA A 549 9.24 -0.90 41.86
N LYS A 550 7.93 -1.14 42.06
CA LYS A 550 7.34 -2.48 42.15
C LYS A 550 7.56 -3.30 40.88
N PHE A 551 7.40 -2.68 39.70
CA PHE A 551 7.60 -3.33 38.41
C PHE A 551 9.08 -3.44 38.02
N GLY A 552 10.00 -2.84 38.79
CA GLY A 552 11.43 -2.85 38.50
C GLY A 552 11.80 -2.10 37.21
N LEU A 553 11.03 -1.08 36.84
CA LEU A 553 11.27 -0.32 35.62
C LEU A 553 12.51 0.57 35.76
N LYS A 554 13.34 0.60 34.74
CA LYS A 554 14.55 1.42 34.68
C LYS A 554 14.16 2.84 34.27
N THR A 555 14.46 3.83 35.13
CA THR A 555 14.10 5.24 34.87
C THR A 555 15.23 6.05 34.23
N GLU A 556 16.49 5.60 34.40
CA GLU A 556 17.68 6.28 33.90
C GLU A 556 18.22 5.56 32.65
N ILE A 557 17.36 5.40 31.64
CA ILE A 557 17.73 4.83 30.33
C ILE A 557 17.59 5.87 29.25
N LEU A 558 18.35 5.71 28.17
CA LEU A 558 18.19 6.56 27.00
C LEU A 558 16.83 6.30 26.36
N ASN A 559 16.12 7.37 25.99
CA ASN A 559 14.87 7.24 25.24
C ASN A 559 15.10 6.41 23.95
N PRO A 560 14.29 5.36 23.69
CA PRO A 560 14.46 4.49 22.53
C PRO A 560 14.55 5.23 21.18
N LEU A 561 13.92 6.41 21.07
CA LEU A 561 14.03 7.26 19.90
C LEU A 561 15.48 7.63 19.56
N TYR A 562 16.35 7.74 20.56
CA TYR A 562 17.75 8.17 20.42
C TYR A 562 18.76 7.06 20.75
N ALA A 563 18.27 5.87 21.08
CA ALA A 563 19.10 4.72 21.49
C ALA A 563 19.78 4.04 20.27
#